data_1d87fa5e79fc5ee20d248fbe7157f5ae
#
_entry.id   1d87fa5e79fc5ee20d248fbe7157f5ae
#
_cell.length_a   1.000
_cell.length_b   1.000
_cell.length_c   1.000
_cell.angle_alpha   90.00
_cell.angle_beta   90.00
_cell.angle_gamma   90.00
#
_symmetry.space_group_name_H-M   'P 1'
#
loop_
_entity.id
_entity.type
_entity.pdbx_description
1 polymer ?
#
loop_
_entity_poly.entity_id
_entity_poly.type
_entity_poly.pdbx_seq_one_letter_code
_entity_poly.pdbx_strand_id
1 'polypeptide(L)'
;MFARIAITGAGIISAIGVGKNETLRSLIARKSGVGRLRHLQTAHSELPCGEVNMSDEELKNALGLPTGSIIPRTTLLGIIAVKEAMEQAGIKGTDRAALISGTTVGGMDLTECHYIQEGESSFFSLHDCGSCTDGIADFFGGFGLVTTISTACSSAANSIMLGADLIKSGRCDVVVAGGSECLTRYHLNGFNSLKILDSEPCRPFDATRNGLNLGEGAGFVVLESEEHALNRGVAPIGALDGYGNACDAFHQTASSDDGEGAFLAMSKALNMSGLKPGDIDYVNAHGTATPNNDASESRAMIRLFGDKIPPVSSTKAFTGHTTSAAGSIEAVICLLAIRHGFIPANLNWKEPFDGGVVPDAEGHQDVRLDHVLCNSFGFGGNDSSLLISRYGK
;
A
#
# COMPACT_ATOMS: atom_id res chain seq x y z
N MET A 1 9.53 -9.37 -27.02
CA MET A 1 8.68 -8.35 -26.34
C MET A 1 8.25 -9.01 -25.04
N PHE A 2 8.50 -8.41 -23.87
CA PHE A 2 8.02 -9.01 -22.60
C PHE A 2 6.51 -8.95 -22.56
N ALA A 3 5.87 -9.97 -21.96
CA ALA A 3 4.43 -10.01 -21.80
C ALA A 3 3.95 -8.81 -20.96
N ARG A 4 2.89 -8.12 -21.39
CA ARG A 4 2.22 -7.08 -20.60
C ARG A 4 1.64 -7.72 -19.34
N ILE A 5 1.81 -7.06 -18.19
CA ILE A 5 1.29 -7.56 -16.92
C ILE A 5 -0.12 -7.01 -16.71
N ALA A 6 -1.09 -7.90 -16.78
CA ALA A 6 -2.49 -7.60 -16.50
C ALA A 6 -2.76 -7.66 -14.99
N ILE A 7 -3.60 -6.75 -14.51
CA ILE A 7 -4.18 -6.82 -13.17
C ILE A 7 -5.62 -7.31 -13.34
N THR A 8 -5.93 -8.48 -12.81
CA THR A 8 -7.24 -9.13 -13.00
C THR A 8 -8.13 -9.08 -11.77
N GLY A 9 -7.55 -8.83 -10.61
CA GLY A 9 -8.28 -8.67 -9.35
C GLY A 9 -7.57 -7.74 -8.40
N ALA A 10 -8.34 -7.17 -7.48
CA ALA A 10 -7.86 -6.30 -6.41
C ALA A 10 -8.73 -6.48 -5.17
N GLY A 11 -8.12 -6.37 -3.99
CA GLY A 11 -8.83 -6.40 -2.71
C GLY A 11 -8.17 -5.49 -1.71
N ILE A 12 -8.95 -4.92 -0.80
CA ILE A 12 -8.51 -3.90 0.14
C ILE A 12 -9.30 -3.94 1.44
N ILE A 13 -8.61 -3.70 2.54
CA ILE A 13 -9.20 -3.32 3.82
C ILE A 13 -8.33 -2.26 4.47
N SER A 14 -8.94 -1.20 4.99
CA SER A 14 -8.24 -0.10 5.67
C SER A 14 -9.19 0.65 6.60
N ALA A 15 -8.71 1.71 7.25
CA ALA A 15 -9.52 2.58 8.09
C ALA A 15 -10.73 3.20 7.39
N ILE A 16 -10.74 3.27 6.06
CA ILE A 16 -11.83 3.88 5.27
C ILE A 16 -12.80 2.86 4.67
N GLY A 17 -12.64 1.57 4.97
CA GLY A 17 -13.62 0.56 4.57
C GLY A 17 -13.08 -0.85 4.42
N VAL A 18 -14.01 -1.79 4.43
CA VAL A 18 -13.79 -3.20 4.14
C VAL A 18 -14.22 -3.46 2.69
N GLY A 19 -13.23 -3.76 1.85
CA GLY A 19 -13.45 -3.95 0.42
C GLY A 19 -13.49 -2.66 -0.41
N LYS A 20 -13.39 -2.84 -1.71
CA LYS A 20 -13.31 -1.75 -2.71
C LYS A 20 -14.49 -0.80 -2.68
N ASN A 21 -15.69 -1.31 -2.46
CA ASN A 21 -16.91 -0.49 -2.52
C ASN A 21 -17.01 0.52 -1.38
N GLU A 22 -16.62 0.14 -0.16
CA GLU A 22 -16.60 1.07 0.97
C GLU A 22 -15.46 2.06 0.85
N THR A 23 -14.29 1.58 0.44
CA THR A 23 -13.13 2.43 0.16
C THR A 23 -13.47 3.51 -0.88
N LEU A 24 -14.09 3.14 -2.01
CA LEU A 24 -14.51 4.07 -3.05
C LEU A 24 -15.48 5.13 -2.50
N ARG A 25 -16.52 4.69 -1.76
CA ARG A 25 -17.48 5.64 -1.15
C ARG A 25 -16.79 6.64 -0.22
N SER A 26 -15.86 6.18 0.61
CA SER A 26 -15.13 7.03 1.55
C SER A 26 -14.23 8.04 0.83
N LEU A 27 -13.52 7.62 -0.23
CA LEU A 27 -12.68 8.49 -1.05
C LEU A 27 -13.51 9.59 -1.74
N ILE A 28 -14.62 9.24 -2.39
CA ILE A 28 -15.51 10.20 -3.06
C ILE A 28 -16.16 11.15 -2.05
N ALA A 29 -16.57 10.63 -0.89
CA ALA A 29 -17.15 11.43 0.19
C ALA A 29 -16.11 12.24 0.99
N ARG A 30 -14.82 12.13 0.67
CA ARG A 30 -13.70 12.76 1.38
C ARG A 30 -13.72 12.43 2.88
N LYS A 31 -14.11 11.22 3.23
CA LYS A 31 -14.23 10.77 4.62
C LYS A 31 -12.93 10.11 5.07
N SER A 32 -12.20 10.78 5.95
CA SER A 32 -11.02 10.21 6.62
C SER A 32 -11.41 9.09 7.59
N GLY A 33 -10.56 8.06 7.66
CA GLY A 33 -10.59 7.01 8.68
C GLY A 33 -9.60 7.28 9.84
N VAL A 34 -8.80 8.34 9.73
CA VAL A 34 -7.85 8.71 10.79
C VAL A 34 -8.59 9.34 11.98
N GLY A 35 -8.37 8.77 13.16
CA GLY A 35 -9.04 9.23 14.39
C GLY A 35 -8.55 8.50 15.62
N ARG A 36 -9.36 8.50 16.67
CA ARG A 36 -9.03 7.82 17.92
C ARG A 36 -9.03 6.31 17.75
N LEU A 37 -8.04 5.66 18.36
CA LEU A 37 -7.94 4.22 18.48
C LEU A 37 -9.14 3.65 19.30
N ARG A 38 -9.63 2.49 18.88
CA ARG A 38 -10.76 1.78 19.49
C ARG A 38 -10.37 0.38 19.97
N HIS A 39 -9.51 -0.29 19.23
CA HIS A 39 -9.12 -1.69 19.46
C HIS A 39 -7.72 -1.80 20.06
N LEU A 40 -6.73 -1.08 19.50
CA LEU A 40 -5.37 -1.11 20.01
C LEU A 40 -5.27 -0.40 21.36
N GLN A 41 -4.92 -1.16 22.42
CA GLN A 41 -4.64 -0.62 23.74
C GLN A 41 -3.21 -0.13 23.85
N THR A 42 -3.00 1.16 24.03
CA THR A 42 -1.69 1.82 24.06
C THR A 42 -1.67 2.98 25.06
N ALA A 43 -0.45 3.35 25.50
CA ALA A 43 -0.23 4.57 26.28
C ALA A 43 -0.36 5.85 25.44
N HIS A 44 -0.38 5.73 24.11
CA HIS A 44 -0.46 6.85 23.16
C HIS A 44 -1.84 6.97 22.52
N SER A 45 -2.90 6.85 23.34
CA SER A 45 -4.30 6.93 22.86
C SER A 45 -4.71 8.31 22.34
N GLU A 46 -3.90 9.33 22.58
CA GLU A 46 -4.07 10.70 22.07
C GLU A 46 -3.68 10.85 20.59
N LEU A 47 -2.83 9.94 20.08
CA LEU A 47 -2.38 10.01 18.70
C LEU A 47 -3.47 9.50 17.74
N PRO A 48 -3.87 10.28 16.74
CA PRO A 48 -4.82 9.82 15.73
C PRO A 48 -4.17 8.78 14.81
N CYS A 49 -4.89 7.69 14.57
CA CYS A 49 -4.44 6.59 13.71
C CYS A 49 -5.55 6.15 12.74
N GLY A 50 -5.16 5.55 11.64
CA GLY A 50 -6.05 4.89 10.70
C GLY A 50 -6.28 3.42 11.09
N GLU A 51 -7.09 3.17 12.11
CA GLU A 51 -7.41 1.82 12.57
C GLU A 51 -8.59 1.24 11.79
N VAL A 52 -8.52 -0.02 11.40
CA VAL A 52 -9.65 -0.75 10.81
C VAL A 52 -10.73 -0.91 11.87
N ASN A 53 -11.95 -0.45 11.59
CA ASN A 53 -13.06 -0.43 12.54
C ASN A 53 -13.71 -1.82 12.72
N MET A 54 -12.89 -2.84 12.93
CA MET A 54 -13.29 -4.20 13.27
C MET A 54 -12.32 -4.78 14.29
N SER A 55 -12.84 -5.38 15.33
CA SER A 55 -12.05 -6.19 16.26
C SER A 55 -11.57 -7.48 15.61
N ASP A 56 -10.58 -8.15 16.22
CA ASP A 56 -10.09 -9.44 15.70
C ASP A 56 -11.17 -10.51 15.65
N GLU A 57 -12.09 -10.52 16.63
CA GLU A 57 -13.22 -11.46 16.62
C GLU A 57 -14.22 -11.16 15.48
N GLU A 58 -14.46 -9.89 15.16
CA GLU A 58 -15.30 -9.52 14.01
C GLU A 58 -14.63 -9.90 12.68
N LEU A 59 -13.29 -9.74 12.58
CA LEU A 59 -12.52 -10.19 11.41
C LEU A 59 -12.57 -11.71 11.24
N LYS A 60 -12.36 -12.47 12.36
CA LYS A 60 -12.49 -13.95 12.36
C LYS A 60 -13.88 -14.40 11.94
N ASN A 61 -14.92 -13.78 12.50
CA ASN A 61 -16.31 -14.09 12.15
C ASN A 61 -16.59 -13.84 10.65
N ALA A 62 -16.11 -12.72 10.10
CA ALA A 62 -16.25 -12.41 8.67
C ALA A 62 -15.54 -13.44 7.75
N LEU A 63 -14.51 -14.08 8.27
CA LEU A 63 -13.75 -15.13 7.58
C LEU A 63 -14.28 -16.55 7.84
N GLY A 64 -15.25 -16.73 8.76
CA GLY A 64 -15.75 -18.04 9.16
C GLY A 64 -14.75 -18.84 9.99
N LEU A 65 -13.80 -18.18 10.65
CA LEU A 65 -12.80 -18.79 11.50
C LEU A 65 -13.37 -19.07 12.90
N PRO A 66 -12.89 -20.12 13.60
CA PRO A 66 -13.35 -20.43 14.95
C PRO A 66 -13.06 -19.29 15.93
N THR A 67 -14.02 -18.98 16.79
CA THR A 67 -13.84 -18.05 17.92
C THR A 67 -12.69 -18.53 18.81
N GLY A 68 -11.82 -17.60 19.22
CA GLY A 68 -10.68 -17.92 20.08
C GLY A 68 -9.47 -18.50 19.34
N SER A 69 -9.51 -18.65 18.00
CA SER A 69 -8.31 -19.01 17.23
C SER A 69 -7.24 -17.92 17.37
N ILE A 70 -5.98 -18.35 17.51
CA ILE A 70 -4.83 -17.47 17.68
C ILE A 70 -4.25 -17.18 16.28
N ILE A 71 -4.57 -16.01 15.74
CA ILE A 71 -4.15 -15.60 14.41
C ILE A 71 -3.73 -14.13 14.50
N PRO A 72 -2.54 -13.75 14.00
CA PRO A 72 -2.10 -12.36 13.98
C PRO A 72 -3.09 -11.46 13.22
N ARG A 73 -3.33 -10.26 13.72
CA ARG A 73 -4.20 -9.28 13.05
C ARG A 73 -3.71 -8.98 11.62
N THR A 74 -2.39 -8.90 11.41
CA THR A 74 -1.78 -8.78 10.08
C THR A 74 -2.29 -9.87 9.13
N THR A 75 -2.34 -11.13 9.59
CA THR A 75 -2.84 -12.26 8.80
C THR A 75 -4.33 -12.12 8.49
N LEU A 76 -5.16 -11.75 9.49
CA LEU A 76 -6.61 -11.57 9.29
C LEU A 76 -6.92 -10.51 8.23
N LEU A 77 -6.26 -9.35 8.31
CA LEU A 77 -6.39 -8.28 7.33
C LEU A 77 -5.97 -8.75 5.92
N GLY A 78 -4.84 -9.47 5.85
CA GLY A 78 -4.33 -10.03 4.60
C GLY A 78 -5.30 -11.01 3.95
N ILE A 79 -5.89 -11.94 4.72
CA ILE A 79 -6.87 -12.92 4.19
C ILE A 79 -8.08 -12.20 3.58
N ILE A 80 -8.61 -11.15 4.23
CA ILE A 80 -9.76 -10.40 3.71
C ILE A 80 -9.43 -9.77 2.35
N ALA A 81 -8.30 -9.12 2.22
CA ALA A 81 -7.91 -8.47 0.98
C ALA A 81 -7.56 -9.48 -0.13
N VAL A 82 -6.84 -10.56 0.19
CA VAL A 82 -6.53 -11.63 -0.76
C VAL A 82 -7.81 -12.30 -1.26
N LYS A 83 -8.77 -12.58 -0.37
CA LYS A 83 -10.07 -13.18 -0.72
C LYS A 83 -10.80 -12.31 -1.74
N GLU A 84 -10.95 -11.00 -1.50
CA GLU A 84 -11.62 -10.09 -2.43
C GLU A 84 -10.90 -10.01 -3.78
N ALA A 85 -9.55 -9.99 -3.78
CA ALA A 85 -8.75 -9.96 -4.99
C ALA A 85 -8.92 -11.24 -5.83
N MET A 86 -8.84 -12.40 -5.21
CA MET A 86 -8.99 -13.70 -5.87
C MET A 86 -10.42 -13.92 -6.39
N GLU A 87 -11.44 -13.54 -5.62
CA GLU A 87 -12.84 -13.60 -6.05
C GLU A 87 -13.08 -12.75 -7.30
N GLN A 88 -12.57 -11.52 -7.35
CA GLN A 88 -12.67 -10.66 -8.53
C GLN A 88 -11.95 -11.25 -9.74
N ALA A 89 -10.75 -11.81 -9.54
CA ALA A 89 -9.98 -12.45 -10.60
C ALA A 89 -10.56 -13.80 -11.04
N GLY A 90 -11.50 -14.37 -10.30
CA GLY A 90 -12.05 -15.71 -10.56
C GLY A 90 -11.04 -16.83 -10.35
N ILE A 91 -10.06 -16.63 -9.46
CA ILE A 91 -9.06 -17.64 -9.10
C ILE A 91 -9.66 -18.60 -8.08
N LYS A 92 -9.72 -19.90 -8.42
CA LYS A 92 -10.32 -20.96 -7.60
C LYS A 92 -9.32 -21.96 -7.04
N GLY A 93 -8.14 -22.02 -7.62
CA GLY A 93 -7.05 -22.92 -7.20
C GLY A 93 -5.76 -22.13 -7.06
N THR A 94 -4.92 -22.55 -6.15
CA THR A 94 -3.69 -21.84 -5.77
C THR A 94 -2.40 -22.61 -6.10
N ASP A 95 -2.50 -23.89 -6.49
CA ASP A 95 -1.34 -24.77 -6.72
C ASP A 95 -0.30 -24.22 -7.71
N ARG A 96 -0.74 -23.43 -8.69
CA ARG A 96 0.10 -22.80 -9.72
C ARG A 96 0.22 -21.29 -9.55
N ALA A 97 -0.32 -20.74 -8.46
CA ALA A 97 -0.25 -19.33 -8.13
C ALA A 97 0.85 -19.09 -7.10
N ALA A 98 1.43 -17.88 -7.11
CA ALA A 98 2.30 -17.41 -6.04
C ALA A 98 1.55 -16.43 -5.13
N LEU A 99 1.89 -16.43 -3.84
CA LEU A 99 1.53 -15.41 -2.89
C LEU A 99 2.79 -14.64 -2.45
N ILE A 100 2.79 -13.33 -2.63
CA ILE A 100 3.87 -12.44 -2.21
C ILE A 100 3.27 -11.34 -1.34
N SER A 101 3.63 -11.32 -0.05
CA SER A 101 3.11 -10.34 0.91
C SER A 101 4.22 -9.48 1.49
N GLY A 102 3.96 -8.17 1.55
CA GLY A 102 4.79 -7.21 2.27
C GLY A 102 4.31 -7.05 3.71
N THR A 103 5.21 -7.20 4.68
CA THR A 103 4.95 -6.85 6.08
C THR A 103 6.24 -6.55 6.83
N THR A 104 6.18 -5.70 7.85
CA THR A 104 7.32 -5.36 8.70
C THR A 104 7.13 -5.72 10.17
N VAL A 105 5.89 -5.98 10.60
CA VAL A 105 5.62 -6.38 11.98
C VAL A 105 5.23 -7.85 12.14
N GLY A 106 4.78 -8.51 11.08
CA GLY A 106 4.38 -9.92 11.22
C GLY A 106 3.34 -10.09 12.32
N GLY A 107 3.57 -11.01 13.24
CA GLY A 107 2.74 -11.30 14.40
C GLY A 107 3.14 -10.57 15.69
N MET A 108 3.69 -9.37 15.57
CA MET A 108 4.11 -8.53 16.71
C MET A 108 2.96 -8.24 17.68
N ASP A 109 1.74 -8.07 17.18
CA ASP A 109 0.53 -7.84 17.98
C ASP A 109 0.31 -8.95 19.01
N LEU A 110 0.46 -10.22 18.60
CA LEU A 110 0.37 -11.35 19.53
C LEU A 110 1.53 -11.37 20.51
N THR A 111 2.76 -11.13 20.02
CA THR A 111 3.95 -11.11 20.86
C THR A 111 3.83 -10.05 21.96
N GLU A 112 3.46 -8.82 21.62
CA GLU A 112 3.35 -7.74 22.61
C GLU A 112 2.19 -7.92 23.61
N CYS A 113 1.17 -8.70 23.25
CA CYS A 113 0.07 -9.05 24.15
C CYS A 113 0.42 -10.19 25.12
N HIS A 114 1.24 -11.14 24.70
CA HIS A 114 1.48 -12.39 25.44
C HIS A 114 2.88 -12.51 26.05
N TYR A 115 3.84 -11.65 25.64
CA TYR A 115 5.24 -11.74 26.07
C TYR A 115 5.46 -11.75 27.59
N ILE A 116 4.63 -11.03 28.36
CA ILE A 116 4.79 -10.91 29.82
C ILE A 116 4.02 -11.98 30.59
N GLN A 117 2.99 -12.59 30.00
CA GLN A 117 2.01 -13.33 30.79
C GLN A 117 2.30 -14.81 30.92
N GLU A 118 2.99 -15.45 29.98
CA GLU A 118 2.90 -16.92 29.92
C GLU A 118 4.20 -17.69 29.72
N GLY A 119 5.33 -17.07 29.40
CA GLY A 119 6.56 -17.84 29.09
C GLY A 119 6.35 -18.91 28.01
N GLU A 120 5.22 -18.92 27.35
CA GLU A 120 4.88 -19.86 26.29
C GLU A 120 5.54 -19.47 24.99
N SER A 121 6.41 -20.35 24.51
CA SER A 121 7.14 -20.20 23.26
C SER A 121 6.26 -20.29 22.00
N SER A 122 5.01 -20.70 22.13
CA SER A 122 4.08 -20.92 20.99
C SER A 122 3.78 -19.66 20.17
N PHE A 123 3.72 -18.48 20.81
CA PHE A 123 3.49 -17.21 20.13
C PHE A 123 4.69 -16.72 19.33
N PHE A 124 5.91 -17.12 19.68
CA PHE A 124 7.10 -16.71 18.96
C PHE A 124 7.16 -17.31 17.55
N SER A 125 6.55 -18.48 17.32
CA SER A 125 6.45 -19.05 15.98
C SER A 125 5.58 -18.25 15.03
N LEU A 126 4.70 -17.37 15.55
CA LEU A 126 3.83 -16.47 14.78
C LEU A 126 4.40 -15.06 14.66
N HIS A 127 5.56 -14.79 15.31
CA HIS A 127 6.15 -13.46 15.34
C HIS A 127 6.73 -13.02 14.00
N ASP A 128 7.39 -13.93 13.31
CA ASP A 128 8.12 -13.61 12.08
C ASP A 128 7.19 -13.11 10.97
N CYS A 129 7.70 -12.18 10.15
CA CYS A 129 6.99 -11.67 8.99
C CYS A 129 6.53 -12.80 8.05
N GLY A 130 7.36 -13.82 7.87
CA GLY A 130 7.06 -15.00 7.04
C GLY A 130 5.83 -15.76 7.51
N SER A 131 5.69 -15.96 8.82
CA SER A 131 4.58 -16.72 9.39
C SER A 131 3.21 -16.09 9.09
N CYS A 132 3.13 -14.76 8.97
CA CYS A 132 1.89 -14.10 8.57
C CYS A 132 1.52 -14.38 7.13
N THR A 133 2.51 -14.40 6.23
CA THR A 133 2.27 -14.75 4.82
C THR A 133 1.89 -16.22 4.68
N ASP A 134 2.56 -17.12 5.43
CA ASP A 134 2.22 -18.54 5.47
C ASP A 134 0.79 -18.75 5.99
N GLY A 135 0.39 -18.04 7.06
CA GLY A 135 -0.98 -18.08 7.59
C GLY A 135 -2.05 -17.58 6.60
N ILE A 136 -1.73 -16.59 5.76
CA ILE A 136 -2.60 -16.20 4.65
C ILE A 136 -2.66 -17.34 3.63
N ALA A 137 -1.54 -17.91 3.23
CA ALA A 137 -1.49 -19.00 2.26
C ALA A 137 -2.26 -20.24 2.74
N ASP A 138 -2.09 -20.62 3.98
CA ASP A 138 -2.75 -21.79 4.60
C ASP A 138 -4.28 -21.65 4.60
N PHE A 139 -4.81 -20.46 4.81
CA PHE A 139 -6.25 -20.19 4.74
C PHE A 139 -6.84 -20.56 3.37
N PHE A 140 -6.08 -20.40 2.28
CA PHE A 140 -6.51 -20.72 0.92
C PHE A 140 -6.08 -22.14 0.47
N GLY A 141 -5.55 -22.97 1.34
CA GLY A 141 -5.09 -24.33 1.01
C GLY A 141 -3.66 -24.40 0.46
N GLY A 142 -2.89 -23.34 0.62
CA GLY A 142 -1.52 -23.21 0.15
C GLY A 142 -1.39 -22.56 -1.24
N PHE A 143 -0.18 -22.16 -1.58
CA PHE A 143 0.20 -21.65 -2.90
C PHE A 143 1.44 -22.39 -3.39
N GLY A 144 1.64 -22.45 -4.72
CA GLY A 144 2.80 -23.08 -5.33
C GLY A 144 4.14 -22.40 -4.97
N LEU A 145 4.08 -21.09 -4.65
CA LEU A 145 5.21 -20.33 -4.12
C LEU A 145 4.68 -19.31 -3.11
N VAL A 146 5.30 -19.25 -1.94
CA VAL A 146 4.97 -18.27 -0.89
C VAL A 146 6.25 -17.51 -0.52
N THR A 147 6.19 -16.21 -0.45
CA THR A 147 7.34 -15.40 -0.01
C THR A 147 6.91 -14.07 0.61
N THR A 148 7.77 -13.54 1.48
CA THR A 148 7.55 -12.29 2.20
C THR A 148 8.63 -11.28 1.83
N ILE A 149 8.21 -10.04 1.63
CA ILE A 149 9.09 -8.89 1.40
C ILE A 149 9.01 -7.97 2.61
N SER A 150 10.17 -7.54 3.12
CA SER A 150 10.27 -6.57 4.20
C SER A 150 11.30 -5.50 3.83
N THR A 151 10.83 -4.42 3.24
CA THR A 151 11.61 -3.25 2.78
C THR A 151 10.97 -1.96 3.25
N ALA A 152 10.64 -1.89 4.55
CA ALA A 152 9.94 -0.78 5.17
C ALA A 152 8.64 -0.40 4.41
N CYS A 153 8.39 0.90 4.18
CA CYS A 153 7.13 1.36 3.59
C CYS A 153 6.95 1.00 2.10
N SER A 154 8.00 0.50 1.43
CA SER A 154 7.93 0.03 0.04
C SER A 154 7.67 -1.47 -0.12
N SER A 155 7.51 -2.23 0.98
CA SER A 155 7.41 -3.70 0.95
C SER A 155 6.33 -4.20 -0.01
N ALA A 156 5.12 -3.68 0.07
CA ALA A 156 4.01 -4.12 -0.78
C ALA A 156 4.20 -3.73 -2.25
N ALA A 157 4.78 -2.56 -2.54
CA ALA A 157 5.13 -2.19 -3.90
C ALA A 157 6.19 -3.15 -4.48
N ASN A 158 7.21 -3.49 -3.70
CA ASN A 158 8.24 -4.47 -4.09
C ASN A 158 7.67 -5.88 -4.24
N SER A 159 6.65 -6.26 -3.45
CA SER A 159 5.92 -7.52 -3.63
C SER A 159 5.21 -7.58 -5.00
N ILE A 160 4.57 -6.47 -5.41
CA ILE A 160 3.93 -6.35 -6.73
C ILE A 160 4.98 -6.42 -7.85
N MET A 161 6.12 -5.76 -7.70
CA MET A 161 7.23 -5.80 -8.66
C MET A 161 7.79 -7.21 -8.83
N LEU A 162 8.08 -7.89 -7.72
CA LEU A 162 8.57 -9.28 -7.75
C LEU A 162 7.54 -10.20 -8.42
N GLY A 163 6.25 -10.01 -8.14
CA GLY A 163 5.18 -10.75 -8.80
C GLY A 163 5.20 -10.58 -10.31
N ALA A 164 5.37 -9.36 -10.78
CA ALA A 164 5.49 -9.06 -12.21
C ALA A 164 6.74 -9.72 -12.84
N ASP A 165 7.87 -9.73 -12.13
CA ASP A 165 9.10 -10.37 -12.60
C ASP A 165 8.97 -11.90 -12.66
N LEU A 166 8.27 -12.54 -11.73
CA LEU A 166 7.98 -13.98 -11.77
C LEU A 166 7.12 -14.34 -12.99
N ILE A 167 6.14 -13.52 -13.33
CA ILE A 167 5.32 -13.73 -14.53
C ILE A 167 6.15 -13.50 -15.81
N LYS A 168 6.89 -12.38 -15.90
CA LYS A 168 7.74 -12.07 -17.06
C LYS A 168 8.80 -13.13 -17.31
N SER A 169 9.30 -13.77 -16.25
CA SER A 169 10.28 -14.86 -16.35
C SER A 169 9.66 -16.24 -16.62
N GLY A 170 8.33 -16.34 -16.70
CA GLY A 170 7.60 -17.59 -16.92
C GLY A 170 7.63 -18.57 -15.73
N ARG A 171 7.96 -18.08 -14.53
CA ARG A 171 7.99 -18.91 -13.31
C ARG A 171 6.62 -19.11 -12.72
N CYS A 172 5.72 -18.15 -12.89
CA CYS A 172 4.34 -18.21 -12.43
C CYS A 172 3.40 -17.71 -13.53
N ASP A 173 2.21 -18.28 -13.62
CA ASP A 173 1.13 -17.82 -14.50
C ASP A 173 0.27 -16.75 -13.79
N VAL A 174 0.10 -16.92 -12.47
CA VAL A 174 -0.71 -16.06 -11.59
C VAL A 174 0.07 -15.72 -10.34
N VAL A 175 0.04 -14.47 -9.93
CA VAL A 175 0.63 -14.01 -8.66
C VAL A 175 -0.37 -13.14 -7.91
N VAL A 176 -0.64 -13.49 -6.67
CA VAL A 176 -1.34 -12.63 -5.71
C VAL A 176 -0.27 -11.84 -4.95
N ALA A 177 -0.18 -10.56 -5.17
CA ALA A 177 0.88 -9.71 -4.64
C ALA A 177 0.33 -8.48 -3.94
N GLY A 178 0.93 -8.11 -2.82
CA GLY A 178 0.53 -6.95 -2.05
C GLY A 178 1.17 -6.89 -0.69
N GLY A 179 0.45 -6.44 0.31
CA GLY A 179 0.94 -6.40 1.69
C GLY A 179 -0.18 -6.24 2.69
N SER A 180 0.15 -6.56 3.93
CA SER A 180 -0.73 -6.47 5.09
C SER A 180 0.08 -6.03 6.30
N GLU A 181 -0.48 -5.13 7.09
CA GLU A 181 0.16 -4.60 8.28
C GLU A 181 -0.88 -4.20 9.32
N CYS A 182 -0.69 -4.61 10.58
CA CYS A 182 -1.52 -4.16 11.67
C CYS A 182 -0.87 -3.02 12.47
N LEU A 183 -1.67 -2.24 13.16
CA LEU A 183 -1.19 -1.31 14.18
C LEU A 183 -0.70 -2.10 15.41
N THR A 184 0.45 -1.70 15.94
CA THR A 184 1.06 -2.30 17.13
C THR A 184 1.59 -1.21 18.07
N ARG A 185 1.72 -1.55 19.36
CA ARG A 185 2.41 -0.68 20.32
C ARG A 185 3.86 -0.46 19.93
N TYR A 186 4.49 -1.48 19.33
CA TYR A 186 5.84 -1.39 18.79
C TYR A 186 5.97 -0.26 17.75
N HIS A 187 5.07 -0.23 16.75
CA HIS A 187 5.04 0.83 15.74
C HIS A 187 4.85 2.21 16.39
N LEU A 188 3.81 2.36 17.20
CA LEU A 188 3.52 3.65 17.85
C LEU A 188 4.68 4.15 18.70
N ASN A 189 5.27 3.30 19.54
CA ASN A 189 6.43 3.66 20.36
C ASN A 189 7.64 4.00 19.51
N GLY A 190 7.94 3.20 18.48
CA GLY A 190 9.07 3.39 17.57
C GLY A 190 8.97 4.72 16.84
N PHE A 191 7.86 4.96 16.13
CA PHE A 191 7.66 6.19 15.38
C PHE A 191 7.54 7.43 16.27
N ASN A 192 6.94 7.30 17.46
CA ASN A 192 6.90 8.38 18.44
C ASN A 192 8.31 8.74 18.97
N SER A 193 9.17 7.74 19.18
CA SER A 193 10.55 7.99 19.59
C SER A 193 11.38 8.75 18.54
N LEU A 194 11.03 8.58 17.27
CA LEU A 194 11.62 9.31 16.14
C LEU A 194 11.04 10.73 15.99
N LYS A 195 10.00 11.07 16.76
CA LYS A 195 9.32 12.39 16.73
C LYS A 195 8.76 12.75 15.34
N ILE A 196 8.19 11.78 14.65
CA ILE A 196 7.63 11.95 13.30
C ILE A 196 6.12 11.70 13.25
N LEU A 197 5.48 11.48 14.41
CA LEU A 197 4.03 11.40 14.52
C LEU A 197 3.43 12.79 14.79
N ASP A 198 2.33 13.10 14.12
CA ASP A 198 1.54 14.29 14.39
C ASP A 198 0.40 13.96 15.36
N SER A 199 0.16 14.82 16.34
CA SER A 199 -0.99 14.74 17.26
C SER A 199 -2.30 15.22 16.62
N GLU A 200 -2.23 15.83 15.44
CA GLU A 200 -3.35 16.25 14.62
C GLU A 200 -3.46 15.37 13.36
N PRO A 201 -4.60 15.37 12.65
CA PRO A 201 -4.69 14.71 11.35
C PRO A 201 -3.62 15.19 10.38
N CYS A 202 -2.89 14.26 9.81
CA CYS A 202 -1.79 14.56 8.90
C CYS A 202 -2.27 15.35 7.68
N ARG A 203 -1.39 16.23 7.19
CA ARG A 203 -1.66 17.17 6.08
C ARG A 203 -0.52 17.16 5.07
N PRO A 204 -0.50 16.16 4.19
CA PRO A 204 0.56 16.01 3.21
C PRO A 204 0.74 17.29 2.37
N PHE A 205 1.99 17.67 2.13
CA PHE A 205 2.40 18.84 1.33
C PHE A 205 1.94 20.19 1.87
N ASP A 206 1.38 20.28 3.08
CA ASP A 206 0.99 21.55 3.71
C ASP A 206 2.21 22.23 4.37
N ALA A 207 2.22 23.57 4.37
CA ALA A 207 3.29 24.33 5.03
C ALA A 207 3.39 24.05 6.53
N THR A 208 2.25 23.75 7.18
CA THR A 208 2.18 23.46 8.62
C THR A 208 2.28 21.97 8.96
N ARG A 209 2.61 21.11 8.00
CA ARG A 209 2.76 19.66 8.24
C ARG A 209 3.82 19.39 9.30
N ASN A 210 3.54 18.44 10.19
CA ASN A 210 4.41 18.18 11.33
C ASN A 210 4.66 16.69 11.61
N GLY A 211 4.19 15.82 10.76
CA GLY A 211 4.35 14.38 10.91
C GLY A 211 3.22 13.57 10.29
N LEU A 212 3.35 12.27 10.41
CA LEU A 212 2.38 11.30 9.89
C LEU A 212 1.44 10.80 10.99
N ASN A 213 0.32 10.20 10.58
CA ASN A 213 -0.47 9.33 11.44
C ASN A 213 -0.29 7.90 10.96
N LEU A 214 -0.05 6.97 11.88
CA LEU A 214 0.02 5.55 11.53
C LEU A 214 -1.36 5.00 11.14
N GLY A 215 -1.36 3.96 10.33
CA GLY A 215 -2.55 3.22 9.95
C GLY A 215 -2.29 1.73 9.84
N GLU A 216 -3.35 0.97 9.65
CA GLU A 216 -3.31 -0.46 9.37
C GLU A 216 -4.20 -0.81 8.18
N GLY A 217 -3.96 -1.97 7.61
CA GLY A 217 -4.77 -2.49 6.52
C GLY A 217 -4.03 -3.50 5.66
N ALA A 218 -4.68 -3.90 4.60
CA ALA A 218 -4.11 -4.77 3.57
C ALA A 218 -4.61 -4.37 2.19
N GLY A 219 -3.76 -4.54 1.19
CA GLY A 219 -4.09 -4.40 -0.20
C GLY A 219 -3.41 -5.50 -1.00
N PHE A 220 -4.16 -6.15 -1.89
CA PHE A 220 -3.60 -7.17 -2.78
C PHE A 220 -4.15 -7.02 -4.19
N VAL A 221 -3.31 -7.33 -5.17
CA VAL A 221 -3.68 -7.42 -6.58
C VAL A 221 -3.37 -8.82 -7.12
N VAL A 222 -4.15 -9.26 -8.09
CA VAL A 222 -3.86 -10.47 -8.85
C VAL A 222 -3.23 -10.06 -10.17
N LEU A 223 -2.00 -10.51 -10.37
CA LEU A 223 -1.20 -10.27 -11.57
C LEU A 223 -1.18 -11.53 -12.44
N GLU A 224 -1.27 -11.33 -13.75
CA GLU A 224 -1.17 -12.38 -14.77
C GLU A 224 -0.48 -11.82 -16.02
N SER A 225 0.06 -12.70 -16.88
CA SER A 225 0.34 -12.23 -18.23
C SER A 225 -0.99 -11.91 -18.95
N GLU A 226 -1.00 -10.89 -19.79
CA GLU A 226 -2.19 -10.53 -20.58
C GLU A 226 -2.73 -11.73 -21.36
N GLU A 227 -1.86 -12.51 -21.96
CA GLU A 227 -2.21 -13.73 -22.68
C GLU A 227 -2.92 -14.76 -21.79
N HIS A 228 -2.39 -15.02 -20.59
CA HIS A 228 -3.00 -15.95 -19.64
C HIS A 228 -4.40 -15.49 -19.21
N ALA A 229 -4.56 -14.21 -18.87
CA ALA A 229 -5.84 -13.65 -18.46
C ALA A 229 -6.90 -13.79 -19.57
N LEU A 230 -6.55 -13.43 -20.81
CA LEU A 230 -7.42 -13.52 -21.97
C LEU A 230 -7.78 -14.97 -22.32
N ASN A 231 -6.82 -15.90 -22.27
CA ASN A 231 -7.03 -17.32 -22.54
C ASN A 231 -8.02 -17.98 -21.57
N ARG A 232 -8.09 -17.52 -20.31
CA ARG A 232 -9.08 -17.98 -19.34
C ARG A 232 -10.37 -17.15 -19.33
N GLY A 233 -10.53 -16.21 -20.25
CA GLY A 233 -11.73 -15.41 -20.46
C GLY A 233 -11.96 -14.32 -19.42
N VAL A 234 -10.92 -13.83 -18.75
CA VAL A 234 -11.01 -12.76 -17.75
C VAL A 234 -10.52 -11.44 -18.35
N ALA A 235 -11.38 -10.42 -18.26
CA ALA A 235 -11.01 -9.07 -18.66
C ALA A 235 -10.17 -8.40 -17.55
N PRO A 236 -8.95 -7.93 -17.83
CA PRO A 236 -8.17 -7.18 -16.87
C PRO A 236 -8.87 -5.90 -16.40
N ILE A 237 -8.67 -5.53 -15.14
CA ILE A 237 -9.18 -4.29 -14.54
C ILE A 237 -8.19 -3.13 -14.63
N GLY A 238 -6.95 -3.43 -14.98
CA GLY A 238 -5.84 -2.50 -15.17
C GLY A 238 -4.61 -3.24 -15.69
N ALA A 239 -3.52 -2.52 -15.87
CA ALA A 239 -2.22 -3.09 -16.22
C ALA A 239 -1.11 -2.47 -15.37
N LEU A 240 -0.08 -3.24 -15.06
CA LEU A 240 1.18 -2.75 -14.50
C LEU A 240 2.17 -2.60 -15.67
N ASP A 241 2.21 -1.41 -16.24
CA ASP A 241 2.99 -1.15 -17.45
C ASP A 241 4.47 -0.80 -17.15
N GLY A 242 4.74 -0.33 -15.94
CA GLY A 242 6.10 -0.02 -15.50
C GLY A 242 6.25 -0.04 -13.99
N TYR A 243 7.47 -0.21 -13.54
CA TYR A 243 7.83 -0.09 -12.14
C TYR A 243 9.33 0.21 -12.00
N GLY A 244 9.69 0.78 -10.88
CA GLY A 244 11.06 1.08 -10.56
C GLY A 244 11.33 1.04 -9.07
N ASN A 245 12.48 0.48 -8.71
CA ASN A 245 13.02 0.52 -7.36
C ASN A 245 14.41 1.15 -7.40
N ALA A 246 14.71 1.99 -6.42
CA ALA A 246 16.00 2.63 -6.24
C ALA A 246 16.34 2.72 -4.75
N CYS A 247 17.60 2.95 -4.45
CA CYS A 247 18.05 3.28 -3.10
C CYS A 247 18.85 4.56 -3.16
N ASP A 248 18.48 5.58 -2.38
CA ASP A 248 19.23 6.83 -2.30
C ASP A 248 20.46 6.73 -1.38
N ALA A 249 20.51 5.69 -0.55
CA ALA A 249 21.60 5.39 0.39
C ALA A 249 22.03 6.60 1.25
N PHE A 250 21.09 7.50 1.56
CA PHE A 250 21.36 8.77 2.22
C PHE A 250 21.37 8.66 3.74
N HIS A 251 20.29 8.15 4.32
CA HIS A 251 20.11 8.05 5.77
C HIS A 251 19.15 6.91 6.14
N GLN A 252 19.20 6.43 7.39
CA GLN A 252 18.36 5.30 7.83
C GLN A 252 16.86 5.64 7.86
N THR A 253 16.48 6.89 8.15
CA THR A 253 15.09 7.32 8.34
C THR A 253 14.72 8.62 7.62
N ALA A 254 15.62 9.17 6.81
CA ALA A 254 15.40 10.39 6.05
C ALA A 254 15.71 10.16 4.56
N SER A 255 14.89 10.74 3.70
CA SER A 255 15.13 10.79 2.25
C SER A 255 16.16 11.87 1.92
N SER A 256 16.90 11.68 0.82
CA SER A 256 17.87 12.66 0.32
C SER A 256 17.21 14.01 0.03
N ASP A 257 17.96 15.07 0.27
CA ASP A 257 17.42 16.43 0.10
C ASP A 257 16.99 16.74 -1.33
N ASP A 258 17.67 16.18 -2.32
CA ASP A 258 17.38 16.38 -3.75
C ASP A 258 16.36 15.39 -4.33
N GLY A 259 15.88 14.42 -3.51
CA GLY A 259 14.91 13.41 -3.93
C GLY A 259 15.46 12.38 -4.91
N GLU A 260 16.77 12.06 -4.84
CA GLU A 260 17.43 11.21 -5.84
C GLU A 260 16.80 9.82 -5.94
N GLY A 261 16.56 9.13 -4.81
CA GLY A 261 15.95 7.80 -4.83
C GLY A 261 14.54 7.81 -5.44
N ALA A 262 13.71 8.76 -5.03
CA ALA A 262 12.36 8.95 -5.55
C ALA A 262 12.37 9.26 -7.06
N PHE A 263 13.26 10.17 -7.50
CA PHE A 263 13.45 10.50 -8.92
C PHE A 263 13.87 9.29 -9.75
N LEU A 264 14.82 8.51 -9.26
CA LEU A 264 15.30 7.30 -9.94
C LEU A 264 14.19 6.22 -10.02
N ALA A 265 13.43 6.01 -8.95
CA ALA A 265 12.33 5.04 -8.94
C ALA A 265 11.26 5.41 -9.98
N MET A 266 10.77 6.65 -9.97
CA MET A 266 9.80 7.14 -10.95
C MET A 266 10.34 7.09 -12.38
N SER A 267 11.59 7.51 -12.60
CA SER A 267 12.24 7.46 -13.91
C SER A 267 12.37 6.05 -14.49
N LYS A 268 12.70 5.06 -13.60
CA LYS A 268 12.75 3.65 -14.01
C LYS A 268 11.38 3.11 -14.41
N ALA A 269 10.32 3.47 -13.68
CA ALA A 269 8.96 3.07 -14.00
C ALA A 269 8.52 3.62 -15.38
N LEU A 270 8.78 4.89 -15.65
CA LEU A 270 8.53 5.51 -16.97
C LEU A 270 9.35 4.87 -18.08
N ASN A 271 10.64 4.69 -17.87
CA ASN A 271 11.52 4.07 -18.89
C ASN A 271 11.08 2.63 -19.22
N MET A 272 10.64 1.85 -18.23
CA MET A 272 10.15 0.49 -18.46
C MET A 272 8.87 0.49 -19.29
N SER A 273 7.94 1.43 -19.06
CA SER A 273 6.69 1.53 -19.79
C SER A 273 6.85 2.12 -21.19
N GLY A 274 7.92 2.85 -21.44
CA GLY A 274 8.13 3.64 -22.66
C GLY A 274 7.33 4.94 -22.70
N LEU A 275 6.63 5.29 -21.62
CA LEU A 275 5.88 6.54 -21.49
C LEU A 275 6.80 7.72 -21.12
N LYS A 276 6.33 8.92 -21.42
CA LYS A 276 7.00 10.18 -21.06
C LYS A 276 6.32 10.80 -19.84
N PRO A 277 6.99 11.71 -19.12
CA PRO A 277 6.35 12.41 -17.99
C PRO A 277 5.02 13.06 -18.35
N GLY A 278 4.88 13.62 -19.56
CA GLY A 278 3.65 14.26 -20.03
C GLY A 278 2.47 13.31 -20.32
N ASP A 279 2.69 12.00 -20.28
CA ASP A 279 1.64 10.98 -20.46
C ASP A 279 1.00 10.57 -19.14
N ILE A 280 1.52 11.05 -17.98
CA ILE A 280 1.00 10.74 -16.66
C ILE A 280 -0.14 11.68 -16.30
N ASP A 281 -1.30 11.11 -15.98
CA ASP A 281 -2.52 11.85 -15.65
C ASP A 281 -2.65 12.18 -14.16
N TYR A 282 -2.01 11.40 -13.28
CA TYR A 282 -2.10 11.57 -11.83
C TYR A 282 -0.91 10.88 -11.13
N VAL A 283 -0.46 11.47 -10.03
CA VAL A 283 0.50 10.88 -9.10
C VAL A 283 -0.16 10.67 -7.74
N ASN A 284 -0.30 9.41 -7.33
CA ASN A 284 -0.55 9.08 -5.94
C ASN A 284 0.79 9.10 -5.21
N ALA A 285 1.03 10.17 -4.49
CA ALA A 285 2.29 10.44 -3.84
C ALA A 285 2.47 9.61 -2.57
N HIS A 286 3.71 9.32 -2.21
CA HIS A 286 4.00 8.78 -0.89
C HIS A 286 3.53 9.72 0.22
N GLY A 287 3.83 11.00 0.15
CA GLY A 287 3.20 12.10 0.88
C GLY A 287 2.82 11.79 2.33
N THR A 288 3.81 11.59 3.19
CA THR A 288 3.59 11.19 4.59
C THR A 288 3.19 12.34 5.51
N ALA A 289 3.26 13.58 5.05
CA ALA A 289 3.17 14.79 5.85
C ALA A 289 4.36 15.02 6.79
N THR A 290 5.42 14.24 6.67
CA THR A 290 6.67 14.57 7.35
C THR A 290 7.42 15.65 6.57
N PRO A 291 8.05 16.64 7.26
CA PRO A 291 8.75 17.73 6.57
C PRO A 291 9.79 17.27 5.57
N ASN A 292 10.58 16.24 5.91
CA ASN A 292 11.63 15.72 5.05
C ASN A 292 11.10 15.00 3.82
N ASN A 293 10.20 14.01 4.01
CA ASN A 293 9.68 13.24 2.87
C ASN A 293 9.00 14.11 1.83
N ASP A 294 8.06 14.98 2.26
CA ASP A 294 7.27 15.76 1.31
C ASP A 294 8.12 16.79 0.55
N ALA A 295 9.19 17.31 1.18
CA ALA A 295 10.13 18.18 0.50
C ALA A 295 10.99 17.42 -0.51
N SER A 296 11.50 16.23 -0.14
CA SER A 296 12.28 15.35 -1.01
C SER A 296 11.47 14.89 -2.22
N GLU A 297 10.26 14.37 -1.98
CA GLU A 297 9.35 13.91 -3.05
C GLU A 297 8.93 15.06 -3.98
N SER A 298 8.68 16.26 -3.45
CA SER A 298 8.40 17.45 -4.26
C SER A 298 9.54 17.75 -5.22
N ARG A 299 10.79 17.74 -4.75
CA ARG A 299 11.97 17.98 -5.61
C ARG A 299 12.11 16.90 -6.68
N ALA A 300 11.88 15.64 -6.33
CA ALA A 300 11.90 14.54 -7.29
C ALA A 300 10.84 14.72 -8.39
N MET A 301 9.60 15.10 -8.03
CA MET A 301 8.54 15.38 -8.99
C MET A 301 8.85 16.59 -9.87
N ILE A 302 9.35 17.68 -9.30
CA ILE A 302 9.77 18.87 -10.08
C ILE A 302 10.88 18.50 -11.07
N ARG A 303 11.86 17.71 -10.66
CA ARG A 303 12.94 17.22 -11.56
C ARG A 303 12.41 16.37 -12.69
N LEU A 304 11.40 15.52 -12.42
CA LEU A 304 10.86 14.58 -13.41
C LEU A 304 9.92 15.27 -14.41
N PHE A 305 9.01 16.11 -13.91
CA PHE A 305 7.92 16.67 -14.70
C PHE A 305 8.18 18.11 -15.18
N GLY A 306 9.18 18.81 -14.59
CA GLY A 306 9.42 20.22 -14.88
C GLY A 306 8.23 21.09 -14.52
N ASP A 307 7.86 22.01 -15.40
CA ASP A 307 6.75 22.97 -15.17
C ASP A 307 5.34 22.35 -15.32
N LYS A 308 5.24 21.09 -15.75
CA LYS A 308 3.96 20.41 -16.03
C LYS A 308 3.76 19.19 -15.13
N ILE A 309 3.75 19.44 -13.82
CA ILE A 309 3.44 18.38 -12.85
C ILE A 309 1.96 18.01 -13.00
N PRO A 310 1.62 16.70 -13.17
CA PRO A 310 0.22 16.26 -13.18
C PRO A 310 -0.43 16.51 -11.82
N PRO A 311 -1.76 16.40 -11.68
CA PRO A 311 -2.41 16.37 -10.38
C PRO A 311 -1.74 15.39 -9.42
N VAL A 312 -1.50 15.82 -8.17
CA VAL A 312 -0.83 15.04 -7.12
C VAL A 312 -1.71 15.00 -5.89
N SER A 313 -1.90 13.84 -5.28
CA SER A 313 -2.44 13.78 -3.93
C SER A 313 -1.86 12.60 -3.15
N SER A 314 -1.86 12.70 -1.82
CA SER A 314 -1.60 11.59 -0.92
C SER A 314 -2.88 11.12 -0.26
N THR A 315 -3.09 9.81 -0.26
CA THR A 315 -4.26 9.21 0.40
C THR A 315 -4.01 8.85 1.87
N LYS A 316 -2.84 9.18 2.41
CA LYS A 316 -2.50 8.88 3.82
C LYS A 316 -3.32 9.66 4.83
N ALA A 317 -3.85 10.83 4.46
CA ALA A 317 -4.81 11.52 5.31
C ALA A 317 -6.20 10.84 5.39
N PHE A 318 -6.47 9.86 4.52
CA PHE A 318 -7.63 8.96 4.60
C PHE A 318 -7.35 7.73 5.45
N THR A 319 -6.26 7.02 5.17
CA THR A 319 -5.98 5.67 5.69
C THR A 319 -5.04 5.64 6.88
N GLY A 320 -4.35 6.75 7.17
CA GLY A 320 -3.10 6.72 7.90
C GLY A 320 -1.97 6.12 7.03
N HIS A 321 -0.75 6.19 7.52
CA HIS A 321 0.38 5.51 6.89
C HIS A 321 0.39 4.03 7.31
N THR A 322 -0.05 3.17 6.44
CA THR A 322 -0.16 1.72 6.67
C THR A 322 1.18 0.98 6.48
N THR A 323 2.28 1.70 6.65
CA THR A 323 3.66 1.23 6.61
C THR A 323 3.93 0.27 5.44
N SER A 324 4.23 -0.99 5.69
CA SER A 324 4.57 -1.98 4.66
C SER A 324 3.45 -2.25 3.65
N ALA A 325 2.18 -2.10 4.04
CA ALA A 325 1.02 -2.32 3.18
C ALA A 325 0.67 -1.10 2.29
N ALA A 326 1.29 0.07 2.53
CA ALA A 326 0.92 1.33 1.88
C ALA A 326 0.89 1.22 0.36
N GLY A 327 1.96 0.69 -0.25
CA GLY A 327 2.09 0.65 -1.71
C GLY A 327 1.01 -0.18 -2.41
N SER A 328 0.51 -1.25 -1.80
CA SER A 328 -0.57 -2.04 -2.40
C SER A 328 -1.96 -1.48 -2.12
N ILE A 329 -2.20 -0.92 -0.94
CA ILE A 329 -3.44 -0.18 -0.65
C ILE A 329 -3.59 0.98 -1.63
N GLU A 330 -2.54 1.76 -1.83
CA GLU A 330 -2.49 2.89 -2.75
C GLU A 330 -2.60 2.43 -4.22
N ALA A 331 -2.01 1.27 -4.60
CA ALA A 331 -2.19 0.68 -5.93
C ALA A 331 -3.66 0.31 -6.19
N VAL A 332 -4.36 -0.25 -5.19
CA VAL A 332 -5.81 -0.53 -5.32
C VAL A 332 -6.61 0.77 -5.43
N ILE A 333 -6.25 1.81 -4.67
CA ILE A 333 -6.88 3.14 -4.81
C ILE A 333 -6.65 3.73 -6.21
N CYS A 334 -5.44 3.60 -6.77
CA CYS A 334 -5.15 4.03 -8.16
C CYS A 334 -6.01 3.26 -9.18
N LEU A 335 -6.20 1.95 -9.01
CA LEU A 335 -7.10 1.17 -9.87
C LEU A 335 -8.56 1.64 -9.76
N LEU A 336 -9.03 1.98 -8.55
CA LEU A 336 -10.35 2.56 -8.34
C LEU A 336 -10.47 3.94 -9.03
N ALA A 337 -9.45 4.79 -8.90
CA ALA A 337 -9.37 6.10 -9.53
C ALA A 337 -9.46 5.99 -11.06
N ILE A 338 -8.65 5.12 -11.66
CA ILE A 338 -8.67 4.83 -13.10
C ILE A 338 -10.04 4.34 -13.56
N ARG A 339 -10.59 3.37 -12.83
CA ARG A 339 -11.85 2.71 -13.22
C ARG A 339 -13.06 3.63 -13.13
N HIS A 340 -13.13 4.43 -12.06
CA HIS A 340 -14.28 5.27 -11.74
C HIS A 340 -14.10 6.73 -12.15
N GLY A 341 -12.95 7.09 -12.72
CA GLY A 341 -12.72 8.43 -13.28
C GLY A 341 -12.68 9.52 -12.22
N PHE A 342 -11.87 9.36 -11.18
CA PHE A 342 -11.71 10.38 -10.16
C PHE A 342 -10.25 10.51 -9.69
N ILE A 343 -9.89 11.66 -9.14
CA ILE A 343 -8.64 11.90 -8.42
C ILE A 343 -9.00 12.08 -6.95
N PRO A 344 -8.42 11.29 -6.03
CA PRO A 344 -8.64 11.49 -4.60
C PRO A 344 -8.17 12.87 -4.14
N ALA A 345 -8.93 13.52 -3.26
CA ALA A 345 -8.51 14.78 -2.64
C ALA A 345 -7.26 14.61 -1.78
N ASN A 346 -6.41 15.63 -1.70
CA ASN A 346 -5.35 15.71 -0.70
C ASN A 346 -5.91 16.37 0.55
N LEU A 347 -6.41 15.58 1.49
CA LEU A 347 -7.11 16.13 2.67
C LEU A 347 -6.18 16.96 3.56
N ASN A 348 -6.79 17.94 4.25
CA ASN A 348 -6.18 18.81 5.26
C ASN A 348 -5.13 19.80 4.74
N TRP A 349 -4.85 19.85 3.44
CA TRP A 349 -3.97 20.86 2.86
C TRP A 349 -4.62 22.24 2.84
N LYS A 350 -3.87 23.29 3.19
CA LYS A 350 -4.34 24.69 3.24
C LYS A 350 -3.41 25.65 2.52
N GLU A 351 -2.10 25.49 2.70
CA GLU A 351 -1.13 26.44 2.16
C GLU A 351 0.16 25.75 1.69
N PRO A 352 0.79 26.27 0.61
CA PRO A 352 2.02 25.70 0.08
C PRO A 352 3.21 26.02 0.98
N PHE A 353 4.23 25.12 0.97
CA PHE A 353 5.55 25.41 1.50
C PHE A 353 6.53 25.75 0.36
N ASP A 354 7.60 26.45 0.69
CA ASP A 354 8.60 26.86 -0.30
C ASP A 354 9.28 25.68 -0.98
N GLY A 355 9.27 25.65 -2.31
CA GLY A 355 9.80 24.56 -3.13
C GLY A 355 8.95 23.28 -3.10
N GLY A 356 7.73 23.31 -2.52
CA GLY A 356 6.80 22.18 -2.51
C GLY A 356 5.92 22.13 -3.74
N VAL A 357 5.48 20.92 -4.11
CA VAL A 357 4.38 20.77 -5.06
C VAL A 357 3.06 21.19 -4.41
N VAL A 358 2.16 21.76 -5.20
CA VAL A 358 0.80 22.08 -4.77
C VAL A 358 -0.07 20.86 -5.08
N PRO A 359 -0.56 20.14 -4.05
CA PRO A 359 -1.38 18.98 -4.28
C PRO A 359 -2.81 19.35 -4.67
N ASP A 360 -3.54 18.39 -5.21
CA ASP A 360 -4.96 18.53 -5.51
C ASP A 360 -5.80 18.38 -4.23
N ALA A 361 -6.03 19.49 -3.54
CA ALA A 361 -6.74 19.53 -2.27
C ALA A 361 -8.22 19.09 -2.38
N GLU A 362 -8.84 19.36 -3.53
CA GLU A 362 -10.28 19.11 -3.73
C GLU A 362 -10.55 17.77 -4.41
N GLY A 363 -9.57 17.21 -5.12
CA GLY A 363 -9.76 16.07 -5.99
C GLY A 363 -10.68 16.40 -7.18
N HIS A 364 -10.78 15.48 -8.10
CA HIS A 364 -11.63 15.63 -9.29
C HIS A 364 -12.54 14.42 -9.47
N GLN A 365 -13.70 14.65 -10.09
CA GLN A 365 -14.61 13.60 -10.57
C GLN A 365 -14.81 13.75 -12.07
N ASP A 366 -15.32 12.69 -12.70
CA ASP A 366 -15.59 12.63 -14.14
C ASP A 366 -14.35 12.93 -15.01
N VAL A 367 -13.17 12.49 -14.54
CA VAL A 367 -11.91 12.61 -15.26
C VAL A 367 -11.51 11.28 -15.89
N ARG A 368 -10.84 11.36 -17.03
CA ARG A 368 -10.22 10.17 -17.64
C ARG A 368 -8.78 10.08 -17.16
N LEU A 369 -8.44 8.96 -16.55
CA LEU A 369 -7.08 8.62 -16.15
C LEU A 369 -6.65 7.38 -16.95
N ASP A 370 -5.61 7.51 -17.74
CA ASP A 370 -5.05 6.40 -18.52
C ASP A 370 -3.77 5.86 -17.86
N HIS A 371 -2.95 6.73 -17.24
CA HIS A 371 -1.68 6.38 -16.61
C HIS A 371 -1.49 7.08 -15.28
N VAL A 372 -1.24 6.31 -14.23
CA VAL A 372 -1.08 6.79 -12.85
C VAL A 372 0.23 6.28 -12.27
N LEU A 373 1.06 7.17 -11.70
CA LEU A 373 2.18 6.79 -10.86
C LEU A 373 1.72 6.64 -9.39
N CYS A 374 2.18 5.56 -8.75
CA CYS A 374 1.93 5.27 -7.34
C CYS A 374 3.27 5.11 -6.63
N ASN A 375 3.60 6.02 -5.73
CA ASN A 375 4.90 6.12 -5.07
C ASN A 375 4.88 5.54 -3.66
N SER A 376 5.93 4.81 -3.31
CA SER A 376 6.14 4.26 -1.96
C SER A 376 7.60 4.36 -1.60
N PHE A 377 7.95 5.28 -0.69
CA PHE A 377 9.32 5.54 -0.28
C PHE A 377 9.55 5.07 1.15
N GLY A 378 10.49 4.14 1.31
CA GLY A 378 10.74 3.45 2.56
C GLY A 378 11.95 3.96 3.31
N PHE A 379 11.90 3.90 4.63
CA PHE A 379 13.09 4.07 5.45
C PHE A 379 14.22 3.17 4.98
N GLY A 380 15.47 3.63 5.11
CA GLY A 380 16.64 3.01 4.52
C GLY A 380 16.87 3.41 3.05
N GLY A 381 16.01 4.30 2.50
CA GLY A 381 16.10 4.80 1.14
C GLY A 381 15.62 3.82 0.07
N ASN A 382 14.78 2.83 0.45
CA ASN A 382 14.19 1.90 -0.53
C ASN A 382 12.96 2.53 -1.18
N ASP A 383 13.17 3.20 -2.30
CA ASP A 383 12.16 3.96 -3.02
C ASP A 383 11.58 3.16 -4.18
N SER A 384 10.27 3.13 -4.26
CA SER A 384 9.52 2.34 -5.23
C SER A 384 8.46 3.19 -5.93
N SER A 385 8.27 2.99 -7.22
CA SER A 385 7.18 3.60 -8.00
C SER A 385 6.56 2.56 -8.92
N LEU A 386 5.22 2.45 -8.91
CA LEU A 386 4.43 1.61 -9.79
C LEU A 386 3.74 2.49 -10.83
N LEU A 387 3.76 2.10 -12.09
CA LEU A 387 2.99 2.74 -13.16
C LEU A 387 1.82 1.85 -13.52
N ILE A 388 0.64 2.29 -13.09
CA ILE A 388 -0.62 1.58 -13.27
C ILE A 388 -1.41 2.26 -14.39
N SER A 389 -1.86 1.47 -15.35
CA SER A 389 -2.55 1.98 -16.53
C SER A 389 -3.95 1.38 -16.68
N ARG A 390 -4.81 2.14 -17.35
CA ARG A 390 -6.10 1.66 -17.82
C ARG A 390 -5.91 0.48 -18.77
N TYR A 391 -6.73 -0.53 -18.64
CA TYR A 391 -6.77 -1.63 -19.58
C TYR A 391 -7.88 -1.42 -20.61
N GLY A 392 -7.54 -1.59 -21.90
CA GLY A 392 -8.46 -1.34 -23.01
C GLY A 392 -8.57 0.16 -23.37
N LYS A 393 -8.63 0.44 -24.64
CA LYS A 393 -8.96 1.77 -25.17
C LYS A 393 -10.46 1.99 -25.24
#